data_cbed2fcc5f9b56a76af3d8d61baf407c
#
_entry.id   cbed2fcc5f9b56a76af3d8d61baf407c
#
_cell.length_a   1.000
_cell.length_b   1.000
_cell.length_c   1.000
_cell.angle_alpha   90.00
_cell.angle_beta   90.00
_cell.angle_gamma   90.00
#
_symmetry.space_group_name_H-M   'P 1'
#
loop_
_entity.id
_entity.type
_entity.pdbx_description
1 polymer ?
#
loop_
_entity_poly.entity_id
_entity_poly.type
_entity_poly.pdbx_seq_one_letter_code
_entity_poly.pdbx_strand_id
1 'polypeptide(L)'
;MKIWLRHFIKHRDTALLALALLFLLGAILRPSIPFKHNIYAYFLIADISQSMNAEDMMLHGKKVSRMAYMQNMMHEVVASLPCGTKVSVGMFAGNSVAAMYAPIEVCNNFAAIQDTIAHLDWRMAWSGNSRVRESLFVTAKVVRAMPEPAQVLYFTDGEEAPKLHAFNTKNLDEFQGGNDWLFVGIGTEEGVAIPKLSPDNQVIGYWSNESFAMQPGIAQISESTLGVRDDNVAFGDHDRYVSKLASEYLESLTKEIGAKFVKGDSTYTVLKAMKEQKPARRDIAPLPLDWLLATLAGLCILATYASHHPWRQIKQNLHLYRREIQSRFFVKSEAVAHDNHFQ
;
A
#
# COMPACT_ATOMS: atom_id res chain seq x y z
N MET A 1 -1.04 -38.10 45.03
CA MET A 1 -1.67 -37.05 44.19
C MET A 1 -2.44 -35.94 44.98
N LYS A 2 -3.29 -36.26 45.98
CA LYS A 2 -4.04 -35.25 46.77
C LYS A 2 -3.17 -34.35 47.66
N ILE A 3 -2.06 -34.79 48.19
CA ILE A 3 -1.17 -34.01 49.08
C ILE A 3 -0.35 -32.98 48.27
N TRP A 4 0.10 -33.36 47.07
CA TRP A 4 0.82 -32.45 46.16
C TRP A 4 -0.06 -31.32 45.66
N LEU A 5 -1.32 -31.58 45.36
CA LEU A 5 -2.30 -30.60 44.92
C LEU A 5 -2.61 -29.56 46.01
N ARG A 6 -2.67 -29.97 47.29
CA ARG A 6 -2.87 -29.06 48.46
C ARG A 6 -1.67 -28.15 48.70
N HIS A 7 -0.47 -28.63 48.49
CA HIS A 7 0.77 -27.85 48.62
C HIS A 7 0.86 -26.80 47.48
N PHE A 8 0.50 -27.22 46.27
CA PHE A 8 0.43 -26.31 45.10
C PHE A 8 -0.57 -25.17 45.26
N ILE A 9 -1.72 -25.46 45.83
CA ILE A 9 -2.75 -24.43 46.09
C ILE A 9 -2.31 -23.42 47.17
N LYS A 10 -1.52 -23.85 48.15
CA LYS A 10 -1.00 -23.01 49.25
C LYS A 10 0.11 -22.04 48.77
N HIS A 11 0.88 -22.43 47.75
CA HIS A 11 1.98 -21.64 47.21
C HIS A 11 1.76 -21.20 45.77
N ARG A 12 0.50 -21.16 45.33
CA ARG A 12 0.12 -20.86 43.95
C ARG A 12 0.68 -19.53 43.48
N ASP A 13 0.56 -18.50 44.28
CA ASP A 13 0.97 -17.15 43.90
C ASP A 13 2.51 -17.04 43.80
N THR A 14 3.23 -17.71 44.71
CA THR A 14 4.70 -17.80 44.62
C THR A 14 5.15 -18.58 43.39
N ALA A 15 4.45 -19.64 43.05
CA ALA A 15 4.74 -20.46 41.86
C ALA A 15 4.45 -19.68 40.55
N LEU A 16 3.35 -18.90 40.50
CA LEU A 16 3.02 -18.08 39.35
C LEU A 16 4.03 -16.93 39.16
N LEU A 17 4.48 -16.29 40.26
CA LEU A 17 5.48 -15.25 40.19
C LEU A 17 6.86 -15.79 39.80
N ALA A 18 7.23 -16.97 40.30
CA ALA A 18 8.47 -17.65 39.87
C ALA A 18 8.42 -18.00 38.38
N LEU A 19 7.27 -18.48 37.88
CA LEU A 19 7.06 -18.79 36.47
C LEU A 19 7.08 -17.52 35.61
N ALA A 20 6.48 -16.43 36.08
CA ALA A 20 6.54 -15.14 35.42
C ALA A 20 7.98 -14.62 35.30
N LEU A 21 8.77 -14.73 36.37
CA LEU A 21 10.19 -14.39 36.36
C LEU A 21 10.96 -15.23 35.35
N LEU A 22 10.69 -16.52 35.29
CA LEU A 22 11.32 -17.45 34.36
C LEU A 22 11.00 -17.09 32.90
N PHE A 23 9.75 -16.73 32.61
CA PHE A 23 9.35 -16.23 31.28
C PHE A 23 10.02 -14.90 30.94
N LEU A 24 10.16 -13.96 31.87
CA LEU A 24 10.86 -12.69 31.65
C LEU A 24 12.35 -12.92 31.39
N LEU A 25 13.00 -13.77 32.15
CA LEU A 25 14.39 -14.15 31.90
C LEU A 25 14.55 -14.82 30.53
N GLY A 26 13.61 -15.71 30.19
CA GLY A 26 13.54 -16.29 28.85
C GLY A 26 13.36 -15.28 27.73
N ALA A 27 12.56 -14.25 27.95
CA ALA A 27 12.33 -13.17 26.95
C ALA A 27 13.61 -12.34 26.73
N ILE A 28 14.43 -12.10 27.76
CA ILE A 28 15.72 -11.39 27.66
C ILE A 28 16.70 -12.14 26.74
N LEU A 29 16.67 -13.47 26.74
CA LEU A 29 17.52 -14.30 25.87
C LEU A 29 17.12 -14.24 24.40
N ARG A 30 15.97 -13.61 24.05
CA ARG A 30 15.43 -13.49 22.70
C ARG A 30 15.46 -14.79 21.89
N PRO A 31 14.89 -15.89 22.41
CA PRO A 31 14.85 -17.14 21.67
C PRO A 31 14.07 -16.93 20.37
N SER A 32 14.59 -17.50 19.28
CA SER A 32 13.96 -17.43 17.98
C SER A 32 13.72 -18.81 17.39
N ILE A 33 12.60 -18.98 16.72
CA ILE A 33 12.30 -20.22 15.98
C ILE A 33 12.46 -19.93 14.49
N PRO A 34 13.11 -20.80 13.71
CA PRO A 34 13.16 -20.66 12.26
C PRO A 34 11.76 -20.84 11.69
N PHE A 35 11.19 -19.76 11.14
CA PHE A 35 9.86 -19.75 10.54
C PHE A 35 9.96 -19.39 9.06
N LYS A 36 9.23 -20.14 8.21
CA LYS A 36 9.14 -19.81 6.78
C LYS A 36 8.36 -18.52 6.59
N HIS A 37 9.05 -17.49 6.16
CA HIS A 37 8.48 -16.17 5.92
C HIS A 37 8.49 -15.84 4.44
N ASN A 38 7.39 -15.25 3.95
CA ASN A 38 7.33 -14.75 2.58
C ASN A 38 8.01 -13.38 2.54
N ILE A 39 9.05 -13.27 1.74
CA ILE A 39 9.71 -11.99 1.49
C ILE A 39 9.16 -11.42 0.20
N TYR A 40 8.71 -10.19 0.26
CA TYR A 40 8.25 -9.42 -0.88
C TYR A 40 9.33 -8.42 -1.27
N ALA A 41 9.52 -8.27 -2.56
CA ALA A 41 10.32 -7.20 -3.15
C ALA A 41 9.45 -6.50 -4.19
N TYR A 42 9.38 -5.17 -4.11
CA TYR A 42 8.60 -4.36 -5.01
C TYR A 42 9.47 -3.39 -5.77
N PHE A 43 9.16 -3.21 -7.05
CA PHE A 43 9.71 -2.16 -7.88
C PHE A 43 8.60 -1.17 -8.21
N LEU A 44 8.62 -0.03 -7.54
CA LEU A 44 7.68 1.06 -7.72
C LEU A 44 8.14 1.94 -8.87
N ILE A 45 7.43 1.95 -9.98
CA ILE A 45 7.74 2.75 -11.16
C ILE A 45 6.79 3.94 -11.20
N ALA A 46 7.34 5.13 -11.12
CA ALA A 46 6.62 6.39 -11.21
C ALA A 46 6.67 6.92 -12.65
N ASP A 47 5.53 7.15 -13.25
CA ASP A 47 5.43 7.92 -14.47
C ASP A 47 5.72 9.39 -14.17
N ILE A 48 6.76 9.94 -14.82
CA ILE A 48 7.15 11.34 -14.67
C ILE A 48 6.95 12.14 -15.97
N SER A 49 6.09 11.65 -16.86
CA SER A 49 5.72 12.35 -18.08
C SER A 49 4.96 13.63 -17.83
N GLN A 50 4.84 14.48 -18.84
CA GLN A 50 4.19 15.80 -18.72
C GLN A 50 2.71 15.71 -18.35
N SER A 51 2.01 14.63 -18.74
CA SER A 51 0.61 14.41 -18.39
C SER A 51 0.37 14.25 -16.87
N MET A 52 1.41 13.83 -16.14
CA MET A 52 1.35 13.74 -14.69
C MET A 52 1.34 15.10 -13.96
N ASN A 53 1.57 16.20 -14.68
CA ASN A 53 1.38 17.55 -14.15
C ASN A 53 -0.08 18.02 -14.20
N ALA A 54 -0.99 17.28 -14.86
CA ALA A 54 -2.40 17.59 -14.89
C ALA A 54 -3.01 17.60 -13.48
N GLU A 55 -3.80 18.63 -13.17
CA GLU A 55 -4.39 18.85 -11.84
C GLU A 55 -5.84 18.38 -11.79
N ASP A 56 -6.05 17.08 -11.75
CA ASP A 56 -7.38 16.45 -11.69
C ASP A 56 -7.57 15.54 -10.47
N MET A 57 -6.56 15.41 -9.62
CA MET A 57 -6.65 14.60 -8.42
C MET A 57 -6.99 15.45 -7.18
N MET A 58 -7.60 14.81 -6.18
CA MET A 58 -7.95 15.44 -4.91
C MET A 58 -7.15 14.84 -3.76
N LEU A 59 -6.42 15.67 -3.01
CA LEU A 59 -5.71 15.27 -1.81
C LEU A 59 -6.09 16.18 -0.65
N HIS A 60 -6.64 15.61 0.44
CA HIS A 60 -7.12 16.37 1.60
C HIS A 60 -8.07 17.54 1.23
N GLY A 61 -8.93 17.34 0.25
CA GLY A 61 -9.91 18.36 -0.22
C GLY A 61 -9.32 19.47 -1.09
N LYS A 62 -8.05 19.35 -1.51
CA LYS A 62 -7.40 20.29 -2.44
C LYS A 62 -7.11 19.60 -3.76
N LYS A 63 -7.27 20.33 -4.87
CA LYS A 63 -6.80 19.89 -6.18
C LYS A 63 -5.27 19.85 -6.19
N VAL A 64 -4.74 18.75 -6.69
CA VAL A 64 -3.28 18.52 -6.83
C VAL A 64 -2.99 17.89 -8.18
N SER A 65 -1.73 17.97 -8.61
CA SER A 65 -1.28 17.26 -9.80
C SER A 65 -1.31 15.74 -9.59
N ARG A 66 -1.44 14.98 -10.68
CA ARG A 66 -1.31 13.50 -10.67
C ARG A 66 0.02 13.09 -10.05
N MET A 67 1.10 13.81 -10.33
CA MET A 67 2.42 13.59 -9.75
C MET A 67 2.39 13.67 -8.22
N ALA A 68 1.86 14.74 -7.66
CA ALA A 68 1.79 14.92 -6.21
C ALA A 68 0.88 13.87 -5.55
N TYR A 69 -0.22 13.51 -6.20
CA TYR A 69 -1.11 12.45 -5.74
C TYR A 69 -0.42 11.08 -5.74
N MET A 70 0.27 10.75 -6.84
CA MET A 70 1.05 9.53 -6.98
C MET A 70 2.14 9.42 -5.90
N GLN A 71 2.91 10.50 -5.69
CA GLN A 71 3.92 10.56 -4.63
C GLN A 71 3.32 10.25 -3.27
N ASN A 72 2.20 10.91 -2.90
CA ASN A 72 1.51 10.65 -1.64
C ASN A 72 1.07 9.18 -1.53
N MET A 73 0.50 8.61 -2.59
CA MET A 73 0.10 7.20 -2.62
C MET A 73 1.29 6.26 -2.46
N MET A 74 2.41 6.52 -3.13
CA MET A 74 3.63 5.74 -2.98
C MET A 74 4.18 5.83 -1.55
N HIS A 75 4.15 7.02 -0.93
CA HIS A 75 4.51 7.22 0.48
C HIS A 75 3.68 6.35 1.42
N GLU A 76 2.36 6.36 1.25
CA GLU A 76 1.44 5.57 2.07
C GLU A 76 1.61 4.07 1.84
N VAL A 77 1.81 3.64 0.59
CA VAL A 77 2.10 2.24 0.24
C VAL A 77 3.36 1.78 0.98
N VAL A 78 4.47 2.52 0.85
CA VAL A 78 5.74 2.16 1.52
C VAL A 78 5.59 2.14 3.03
N ALA A 79 4.87 3.12 3.62
CA ALA A 79 4.61 3.18 5.06
C ALA A 79 3.78 2.00 5.59
N SER A 80 3.00 1.35 4.71
CA SER A 80 2.14 0.22 5.05
C SER A 80 2.82 -1.14 4.90
N LEU A 81 4.05 -1.17 4.35
CA LEU A 81 4.77 -2.43 4.13
C LEU A 81 5.40 -2.93 5.43
N PRO A 82 5.34 -4.24 5.69
CA PRO A 82 6.00 -4.83 6.86
C PRO A 82 7.52 -4.81 6.71
N CYS A 83 8.23 -4.72 7.84
CA CYS A 83 9.68 -4.87 7.87
C CYS A 83 10.10 -6.20 7.24
N GLY A 84 11.25 -6.22 6.57
CA GLY A 84 11.73 -7.33 5.76
C GLY A 84 11.31 -7.24 4.28
N THR A 85 10.29 -6.45 3.95
CA THR A 85 9.95 -6.13 2.57
C THR A 85 11.03 -5.25 1.95
N LYS A 86 11.35 -5.50 0.68
CA LYS A 86 12.33 -4.70 -0.05
C LYS A 86 11.65 -3.85 -1.12
N VAL A 87 12.12 -2.63 -1.28
CA VAL A 87 11.58 -1.67 -2.25
C VAL A 87 12.70 -1.08 -3.09
N SER A 88 12.46 -1.01 -4.39
CA SER A 88 13.18 -0.19 -5.35
C SER A 88 12.23 0.86 -5.90
N VAL A 89 12.72 2.07 -6.14
CA VAL A 89 11.98 3.13 -6.82
C VAL A 89 12.61 3.33 -8.20
N GLY A 90 11.77 3.51 -9.21
CA GLY A 90 12.19 3.83 -10.55
C GLY A 90 11.31 4.89 -11.18
N MET A 91 11.77 5.41 -12.30
CA MET A 91 11.09 6.43 -13.08
C MET A 91 10.82 5.90 -14.48
N PHE A 92 9.70 6.32 -15.04
CA PHE A 92 9.31 6.07 -16.41
C PHE A 92 9.21 7.39 -17.17
N ALA A 93 9.81 7.47 -18.34
CA ALA A 93 9.64 8.53 -19.31
C ALA A 93 9.98 8.00 -20.71
N GLY A 94 9.31 8.51 -21.73
CA GLY A 94 9.50 8.03 -23.11
C GLY A 94 9.10 6.55 -23.24
N ASN A 95 10.04 5.75 -23.67
CA ASN A 95 9.88 4.30 -23.81
C ASN A 95 10.74 3.50 -22.82
N SER A 96 11.30 4.14 -21.81
CA SER A 96 12.30 3.56 -20.93
C SER A 96 11.96 3.72 -19.46
N VAL A 97 12.47 2.79 -18.67
CA VAL A 97 12.38 2.79 -17.21
C VAL A 97 13.78 2.75 -16.64
N ALA A 98 14.04 3.59 -15.65
CA ALA A 98 15.29 3.61 -14.90
C ALA A 98 15.04 3.30 -13.43
N ALA A 99 15.68 2.27 -12.88
CA ALA A 99 15.70 2.03 -11.46
C ALA A 99 16.72 2.95 -10.79
N MET A 100 16.34 3.63 -9.71
CA MET A 100 17.23 4.54 -8.98
C MET A 100 18.22 3.75 -8.10
N TYR A 101 17.79 2.62 -7.59
CA TYR A 101 18.60 1.69 -6.78
C TYR A 101 18.02 0.28 -6.79
N ALA A 102 18.84 -0.71 -6.44
CA ALA A 102 18.39 -2.07 -6.25
C ALA A 102 17.44 -2.16 -5.03
N PRO A 103 16.56 -3.20 -4.94
CA PRO A 103 15.63 -3.34 -3.83
C PRO A 103 16.32 -3.34 -2.46
N ILE A 104 15.99 -2.37 -1.61
CA ILE A 104 16.50 -2.20 -0.24
C ILE A 104 15.41 -2.43 0.79
N GLU A 105 15.77 -2.91 1.98
CA GLU A 105 14.83 -3.22 3.04
C GLU A 105 14.18 -1.94 3.60
N VAL A 106 12.84 -2.00 3.71
CA VAL A 106 11.98 -0.85 4.00
C VAL A 106 12.27 -0.20 5.36
N CYS A 107 12.31 -0.97 6.44
CA CYS A 107 12.43 -0.39 7.79
C CYS A 107 13.80 0.23 8.04
N ASN A 108 14.87 -0.39 7.54
CA ASN A 108 16.24 0.11 7.70
C ASN A 108 16.53 1.34 6.84
N ASN A 109 15.79 1.50 5.72
CA ASN A 109 16.02 2.55 4.74
C ASN A 109 14.79 3.44 4.53
N PHE A 110 13.86 3.45 5.47
CA PHE A 110 12.58 4.12 5.34
C PHE A 110 12.71 5.59 4.91
N ALA A 111 13.53 6.35 5.61
CA ALA A 111 13.74 7.77 5.31
C ALA A 111 14.30 7.99 3.90
N ALA A 112 15.27 7.17 3.46
CA ALA A 112 15.86 7.29 2.13
C ALA A 112 14.86 6.95 1.01
N ILE A 113 14.01 5.94 1.20
CA ILE A 113 12.95 5.59 0.26
C ILE A 113 11.93 6.71 0.17
N GLN A 114 11.47 7.22 1.32
CA GLN A 114 10.51 8.32 1.39
C GLN A 114 11.06 9.60 0.72
N ASP A 115 12.31 9.93 1.02
CA ASP A 115 12.98 11.09 0.42
C ASP A 115 13.13 10.95 -1.11
N THR A 116 13.47 9.77 -1.60
CA THR A 116 13.52 9.48 -3.04
C THR A 116 12.16 9.72 -3.70
N ILE A 117 11.06 9.24 -3.11
CA ILE A 117 9.71 9.45 -3.63
C ILE A 117 9.32 10.92 -3.63
N ALA A 118 9.66 11.65 -2.55
CA ALA A 118 9.36 13.08 -2.43
C ALA A 118 10.07 13.94 -3.47
N HIS A 119 11.22 13.50 -3.97
CA HIS A 119 12.01 14.21 -4.97
C HIS A 119 11.76 13.78 -6.42
N LEU A 120 10.81 12.88 -6.68
CA LEU A 120 10.38 12.59 -8.05
C LEU A 120 9.80 13.85 -8.70
N ASP A 121 10.28 14.20 -9.88
CA ASP A 121 9.89 15.44 -10.53
C ASP A 121 9.89 15.26 -12.07
N TRP A 122 8.96 15.92 -12.75
CA TRP A 122 8.86 15.89 -14.21
C TRP A 122 10.13 16.35 -14.93
N ARG A 123 10.95 17.21 -14.29
CA ARG A 123 12.23 17.70 -14.83
C ARG A 123 13.30 16.61 -14.92
N MET A 124 13.12 15.49 -14.23
CA MET A 124 13.98 14.32 -14.32
C MET A 124 13.71 13.49 -15.59
N ALA A 125 12.63 13.79 -16.31
CA ALA A 125 12.28 13.07 -17.53
C ALA A 125 13.27 13.34 -18.65
N TRP A 126 13.85 12.28 -19.19
CA TRP A 126 14.77 12.32 -20.34
C TRP A 126 14.06 12.39 -21.69
N SER A 127 12.74 12.25 -21.69
CA SER A 127 11.90 12.34 -22.88
C SER A 127 10.55 12.99 -22.51
N GLY A 128 10.05 13.83 -23.41
CA GLY A 128 8.71 14.42 -23.27
C GLY A 128 7.57 13.48 -23.67
N ASN A 129 7.86 12.35 -24.31
CA ASN A 129 6.87 11.38 -24.74
C ASN A 129 6.56 10.38 -23.63
N SER A 130 5.43 9.66 -23.77
CA SER A 130 5.04 8.55 -22.91
C SER A 130 4.64 7.37 -23.81
N ARG A 131 5.38 6.27 -23.73
CA ARG A 131 5.15 5.06 -24.54
C ARG A 131 5.13 3.85 -23.62
N VAL A 132 4.04 3.72 -22.87
CA VAL A 132 3.87 2.69 -21.83
C VAL A 132 4.07 1.30 -22.41
N ARG A 133 3.46 1.00 -23.56
CA ARG A 133 3.53 -0.30 -24.23
C ARG A 133 4.97 -0.72 -24.56
N GLU A 134 5.78 0.20 -25.06
CA GLU A 134 7.17 -0.07 -25.38
C GLU A 134 8.04 -0.23 -24.13
N SER A 135 7.76 0.53 -23.08
CA SER A 135 8.50 0.49 -21.82
C SER A 135 8.45 -0.87 -21.13
N LEU A 136 7.45 -1.71 -21.45
CA LEU A 136 7.29 -3.04 -20.84
C LEU A 136 8.52 -3.92 -21.06
N PHE A 137 9.10 -3.89 -22.27
CA PHE A 137 10.31 -4.67 -22.59
C PHE A 137 11.51 -4.22 -21.78
N VAL A 138 11.66 -2.89 -21.61
CA VAL A 138 12.74 -2.31 -20.80
C VAL A 138 12.49 -2.64 -19.32
N THR A 139 11.26 -2.49 -18.84
CA THR A 139 10.87 -2.84 -17.47
C THR A 139 11.21 -4.31 -17.16
N ALA A 140 10.82 -5.23 -18.04
CA ALA A 140 11.13 -6.65 -17.85
C ALA A 140 12.65 -6.91 -17.84
N LYS A 141 13.43 -6.19 -18.65
CA LYS A 141 14.89 -6.28 -18.64
C LYS A 141 15.48 -5.75 -17.34
N VAL A 142 15.00 -4.61 -16.85
CA VAL A 142 15.42 -4.02 -15.58
C VAL A 142 15.12 -4.96 -14.41
N VAL A 143 13.90 -5.48 -14.33
CA VAL A 143 13.50 -6.43 -13.28
C VAL A 143 14.36 -7.70 -13.29
N ARG A 144 14.64 -8.26 -14.47
CA ARG A 144 15.54 -9.44 -14.59
C ARG A 144 16.97 -9.16 -14.19
N ALA A 145 17.42 -7.91 -14.31
CA ALA A 145 18.77 -7.51 -13.89
C ALA A 145 18.89 -7.22 -12.39
N MET A 146 17.78 -7.16 -11.67
CA MET A 146 17.79 -6.96 -10.22
C MET A 146 18.38 -8.18 -9.49
N PRO A 147 19.07 -7.96 -8.34
CA PRO A 147 19.67 -9.04 -7.57
C PRO A 147 18.64 -10.00 -6.97
N GLU A 148 17.37 -9.55 -6.83
CA GLU A 148 16.25 -10.33 -6.33
C GLU A 148 15.02 -10.14 -7.22
N PRO A 149 14.19 -11.17 -7.42
CA PRO A 149 12.92 -11.04 -8.12
C PRO A 149 12.03 -9.98 -7.45
N ALA A 150 11.61 -8.97 -8.18
CA ALA A 150 10.75 -7.92 -7.67
C ALA A 150 9.41 -7.91 -8.43
N GLN A 151 8.34 -7.67 -7.71
CA GLN A 151 7.01 -7.41 -8.28
C GLN A 151 6.92 -5.94 -8.68
N VAL A 152 6.38 -5.69 -9.87
CA VAL A 152 6.24 -4.34 -10.39
C VAL A 152 4.93 -3.71 -9.94
N LEU A 153 5.01 -2.46 -9.44
CA LEU A 153 3.89 -1.53 -9.32
C LEU A 153 4.17 -0.37 -10.27
N TYR A 154 3.34 -0.24 -11.29
CA TYR A 154 3.51 0.78 -12.32
C TYR A 154 2.44 1.86 -12.17
N PHE A 155 2.82 3.04 -11.71
CA PHE A 155 1.93 4.19 -11.50
C PHE A 155 1.98 5.06 -12.75
N THR A 156 0.87 5.18 -13.47
CA THR A 156 0.77 5.91 -14.74
C THR A 156 -0.67 6.31 -15.01
N ASP A 157 -0.89 7.31 -15.84
CA ASP A 157 -2.21 7.60 -16.42
C ASP A 157 -2.50 6.74 -17.67
N GLY A 158 -1.51 6.00 -18.14
CA GLY A 158 -1.63 5.10 -19.29
C GLY A 158 -1.72 5.82 -20.62
N GLU A 159 -1.48 7.13 -20.65
CA GLU A 159 -1.56 7.88 -21.88
C GLU A 159 -0.36 7.60 -22.80
N GLU A 160 -0.63 7.25 -24.05
CA GLU A 160 0.38 7.05 -25.08
C GLU A 160 0.56 8.33 -25.89
N ALA A 161 1.77 8.86 -25.88
CA ALA A 161 2.13 10.03 -26.64
C ALA A 161 3.40 9.77 -27.48
N PRO A 162 3.30 9.68 -28.81
CA PRO A 162 2.10 9.85 -29.63
C PRO A 162 1.09 8.72 -29.48
N LYS A 163 -0.18 8.99 -29.79
CA LYS A 163 -1.28 8.02 -29.72
C LYS A 163 -0.97 6.78 -30.58
N LEU A 164 -1.35 5.62 -30.07
CA LEU A 164 -1.14 4.36 -30.78
C LEU A 164 -1.98 4.28 -32.08
N HIS A 165 -1.39 3.72 -33.10
CA HIS A 165 -2.00 3.38 -34.36
C HIS A 165 -1.30 2.15 -34.96
N ALA A 166 -1.83 1.61 -36.07
CA ALA A 166 -1.38 0.35 -36.65
C ALA A 166 0.15 0.28 -36.93
N PHE A 167 0.82 1.41 -37.17
CA PHE A 167 2.25 1.44 -37.51
C PHE A 167 3.19 1.70 -36.35
N ASN A 168 2.68 2.21 -35.21
CA ASN A 168 3.50 2.49 -34.03
C ASN A 168 3.15 1.62 -32.81
N THR A 169 2.19 0.70 -32.94
CA THR A 169 1.82 -0.21 -31.86
C THR A 169 2.82 -1.37 -31.80
N LYS A 170 3.62 -1.41 -30.74
CA LYS A 170 4.57 -2.49 -30.51
C LYS A 170 3.83 -3.81 -30.26
N ASN A 171 4.19 -4.87 -31.01
CA ASN A 171 3.67 -6.20 -30.77
C ASN A 171 4.23 -6.77 -29.43
N LEU A 172 3.37 -7.41 -28.64
CA LEU A 172 3.72 -8.03 -27.36
C LEU A 172 3.71 -9.57 -27.41
N ASP A 173 3.53 -10.21 -28.58
CA ASP A 173 3.50 -11.68 -28.70
C ASP A 173 4.76 -12.36 -28.12
N GLU A 174 5.91 -11.71 -28.25
CA GLU A 174 7.18 -12.21 -27.72
C GLU A 174 7.51 -11.65 -26.31
N PHE A 175 6.59 -10.88 -25.72
CA PHE A 175 6.85 -10.29 -24.42
C PHE A 175 6.88 -11.35 -23.33
N GLN A 176 7.97 -11.41 -22.59
CA GLN A 176 8.14 -12.29 -21.44
C GLN A 176 8.27 -11.48 -20.15
N GLY A 177 7.18 -11.36 -19.43
CA GLY A 177 7.09 -10.58 -18.22
C GLY A 177 5.61 -10.31 -17.90
N GLY A 178 5.34 -9.34 -17.06
CA GLY A 178 3.98 -8.89 -16.77
C GLY A 178 3.21 -9.74 -15.77
N ASN A 179 3.49 -11.01 -15.63
CA ASN A 179 2.83 -11.87 -14.65
C ASN A 179 3.02 -11.30 -13.24
N ASP A 180 1.91 -11.12 -12.56
CA ASP A 180 1.86 -10.53 -11.21
C ASP A 180 2.29 -9.04 -11.14
N TRP A 181 2.47 -8.34 -12.27
CA TRP A 181 2.62 -6.88 -12.27
C TRP A 181 1.30 -6.21 -11.94
N LEU A 182 1.37 -5.06 -11.31
CA LEU A 182 0.23 -4.25 -10.93
C LEU A 182 0.36 -2.85 -11.55
N PHE A 183 -0.58 -2.49 -12.41
CA PHE A 183 -0.72 -1.14 -12.94
C PHE A 183 -1.69 -0.36 -12.07
N VAL A 184 -1.28 0.81 -11.64
CA VAL A 184 -2.06 1.73 -10.82
C VAL A 184 -2.36 2.95 -11.65
N GLY A 185 -3.62 3.10 -12.06
CA GLY A 185 -4.08 4.22 -12.88
C GLY A 185 -4.22 5.50 -12.07
N ILE A 186 -3.50 6.54 -12.45
CA ILE A 186 -3.52 7.85 -11.78
C ILE A 186 -4.15 8.90 -12.70
N GLY A 187 -5.18 9.58 -12.24
CA GLY A 187 -5.92 10.58 -13.01
C GLY A 187 -7.41 10.30 -13.04
N THR A 188 -8.15 11.21 -13.65
CA THR A 188 -9.60 11.09 -13.89
C THR A 188 -9.91 10.78 -15.36
N GLU A 189 -11.08 10.21 -15.62
CA GLU A 189 -11.54 9.91 -16.99
C GLU A 189 -12.15 11.15 -17.69
N GLU A 190 -12.44 12.22 -16.95
CA GLU A 190 -13.07 13.42 -17.48
C GLU A 190 -12.14 14.24 -18.39
N GLY A 191 -10.83 14.11 -18.16
CA GLY A 191 -9.83 14.82 -18.94
C GLY A 191 -9.61 16.27 -18.50
N VAL A 192 -8.35 16.66 -18.40
CA VAL A 192 -7.89 17.99 -17.98
C VAL A 192 -6.72 18.45 -18.84
N ALA A 193 -6.67 19.77 -19.09
CA ALA A 193 -5.54 20.34 -19.82
C ALA A 193 -4.24 20.22 -19.03
N ILE A 194 -3.14 19.85 -19.71
CA ILE A 194 -1.83 19.71 -19.09
C ILE A 194 -1.19 21.08 -18.95
N PRO A 195 -0.89 21.56 -17.72
CA PRO A 195 -0.14 22.81 -17.55
C PRO A 195 1.30 22.63 -18.07
N LYS A 196 1.77 23.65 -18.75
CA LYS A 196 3.17 23.79 -19.11
C LYS A 196 3.89 24.55 -18.01
N LEU A 197 4.85 23.91 -17.39
CA LEU A 197 5.58 24.46 -16.26
C LEU A 197 6.95 25.01 -16.68
N SER A 198 7.35 26.12 -16.06
CA SER A 198 8.71 26.61 -16.10
C SER A 198 9.64 25.73 -15.24
N PRO A 199 10.97 25.88 -15.35
CA PRO A 199 11.91 25.21 -14.44
C PRO A 199 11.64 25.46 -12.94
N ASP A 200 11.00 26.61 -12.62
CA ASP A 200 10.62 26.99 -11.25
C ASP A 200 9.20 26.54 -10.86
N ASN A 201 8.62 25.59 -11.61
CA ASN A 201 7.26 25.07 -11.42
C ASN A 201 6.15 26.13 -11.49
N GLN A 202 6.39 27.23 -12.23
CA GLN A 202 5.34 28.23 -12.50
C GLN A 202 4.60 27.86 -13.79
N VAL A 203 3.27 27.98 -13.79
CA VAL A 203 2.46 27.74 -14.97
C VAL A 203 2.70 28.86 -15.97
N ILE A 204 3.31 28.55 -17.12
CA ILE A 204 3.58 29.48 -18.21
C ILE A 204 2.55 29.37 -19.35
N GLY A 205 1.62 28.41 -19.26
CA GLY A 205 0.57 28.15 -20.22
C GLY A 205 0.08 26.72 -20.15
N TYR A 206 -0.47 26.25 -21.25
CA TYR A 206 -0.91 24.84 -21.39
C TYR A 206 -0.31 24.27 -22.68
N TRP A 207 -0.06 22.97 -22.67
CA TRP A 207 0.42 22.26 -23.83
C TRP A 207 -0.63 22.30 -24.96
N SER A 208 -0.19 22.55 -26.20
CA SER A 208 -1.07 22.54 -27.36
C SER A 208 -1.35 21.12 -27.88
N ASN A 209 -2.44 20.97 -28.62
CA ASN A 209 -2.75 19.70 -29.31
C ASN A 209 -1.63 19.29 -30.28
N GLU A 210 -0.98 20.25 -30.92
CA GLU A 210 0.12 19.98 -31.86
C GLU A 210 1.35 19.34 -31.18
N SER A 211 1.59 19.69 -29.91
CA SER A 211 2.70 19.13 -29.12
C SER A 211 2.57 17.63 -28.86
N PHE A 212 1.36 17.08 -28.97
CA PHE A 212 1.06 15.66 -28.76
C PHE A 212 0.61 14.96 -30.04
N ALA A 213 0.38 15.70 -31.14
CA ALA A 213 0.03 15.14 -32.42
C ALA A 213 1.29 14.58 -33.11
N MET A 214 1.15 13.41 -33.73
CA MET A 214 2.15 12.95 -34.68
C MET A 214 2.06 13.79 -35.95
N GLN A 215 3.14 14.48 -36.31
CA GLN A 215 3.23 15.12 -37.61
C GLN A 215 3.35 14.03 -38.69
N PRO A 216 2.43 13.98 -39.67
CA PRO A 216 2.55 13.03 -40.79
C PRO A 216 3.85 13.28 -41.57
N GLY A 217 4.68 12.23 -41.74
CA GLY A 217 5.92 12.29 -42.50
C GLY A 217 7.20 12.44 -41.68
N ILE A 218 7.17 12.92 -40.46
CA ILE A 218 8.34 13.03 -39.56
C ILE A 218 8.54 11.76 -38.73
N ALA A 219 7.48 10.99 -38.52
CA ALA A 219 7.49 9.79 -37.71
C ALA A 219 8.47 8.70 -38.16
N GLN A 220 8.83 8.66 -39.44
CA GLN A 220 9.78 7.67 -39.98
C GLN A 220 11.27 8.11 -39.92
N ILE A 221 11.52 9.40 -39.76
CA ILE A 221 12.89 9.94 -39.81
C ILE A 221 13.52 10.08 -38.44
N SER A 222 12.72 10.04 -37.38
CA SER A 222 13.14 10.61 -36.13
C SER A 222 13.01 9.70 -34.91
N GLU A 223 13.09 8.39 -35.06
CA GLU A 223 13.30 7.55 -33.85
C GLU A 223 14.60 7.91 -33.11
N SER A 224 15.61 8.42 -33.83
CA SER A 224 16.82 8.95 -33.21
C SER A 224 16.73 10.41 -32.74
N THR A 225 15.70 11.15 -33.17
CA THR A 225 15.47 12.57 -32.81
C THR A 225 14.24 12.75 -31.93
N LEU A 226 13.57 11.68 -31.52
CA LEU A 226 12.31 11.64 -30.76
C LEU A 226 12.39 12.21 -29.33
N GLY A 227 13.52 12.81 -28.94
CA GLY A 227 13.64 13.50 -27.65
C GLY A 227 13.04 14.90 -27.63
N VAL A 228 12.73 15.48 -28.78
CA VAL A 228 12.26 16.87 -28.86
C VAL A 228 10.79 16.88 -29.21
N ARG A 229 9.95 17.01 -28.19
CA ARG A 229 8.52 17.37 -28.35
C ARG A 229 8.44 18.77 -28.87
N ASP A 230 7.51 19.04 -29.80
CA ASP A 230 7.20 20.39 -30.22
C ASP A 230 6.71 21.19 -29.00
N ASP A 231 7.44 22.25 -28.65
CA ASP A 231 7.31 22.97 -27.39
C ASP A 231 6.31 24.13 -27.50
N ASN A 232 5.16 23.87 -28.13
CA ASN A 232 4.15 24.88 -28.38
C ASN A 232 3.21 25.07 -27.17
N VAL A 233 2.93 26.32 -26.85
CA VAL A 233 1.89 26.74 -25.91
C VAL A 233 0.58 26.90 -26.67
N ALA A 234 -0.53 26.41 -26.12
CA ALA A 234 -1.86 26.56 -26.67
C ALA A 234 -2.26 28.04 -26.77
N PHE A 235 -2.78 28.45 -27.92
CA PHE A 235 -3.25 29.82 -28.16
C PHE A 235 -4.60 30.13 -27.46
N GLY A 236 -5.39 29.09 -27.16
CA GLY A 236 -6.67 29.22 -26.48
C GLY A 236 -7.15 27.89 -25.92
N ASP A 237 -8.30 27.93 -25.23
CA ASP A 237 -8.84 26.77 -24.54
C ASP A 237 -9.10 25.57 -25.46
N HIS A 238 -9.53 25.82 -26.68
CA HIS A 238 -9.83 24.81 -27.70
C HIS A 238 -8.59 24.17 -28.30
N ASP A 239 -7.43 24.78 -28.15
CA ASP A 239 -6.13 24.28 -28.62
C ASP A 239 -5.37 23.50 -27.53
N ARG A 240 -5.87 23.51 -26.29
CA ARG A 240 -5.24 22.80 -25.18
C ARG A 240 -5.35 21.31 -25.38
N TYR A 241 -4.23 20.62 -25.20
CA TYR A 241 -4.25 19.16 -25.13
C TYR A 241 -4.92 18.70 -23.82
N VAL A 242 -5.92 17.84 -23.96
CA VAL A 242 -6.67 17.28 -22.84
C VAL A 242 -6.21 15.86 -22.56
N SER A 243 -5.58 15.66 -21.41
CA SER A 243 -5.12 14.38 -20.91
C SER A 243 -6.16 13.76 -19.99
N LYS A 244 -6.32 12.45 -20.04
CA LYS A 244 -7.22 11.68 -19.17
C LYS A 244 -6.60 10.33 -18.79
N LEU A 245 -7.07 9.75 -17.71
CA LEU A 245 -6.71 8.37 -17.38
C LEU A 245 -7.23 7.42 -18.48
N ALA A 246 -6.33 6.67 -19.09
CA ALA A 246 -6.64 5.71 -20.15
C ALA A 246 -7.01 4.32 -19.57
N SER A 247 -8.06 4.26 -18.74
CA SER A 247 -8.46 3.05 -18.00
C SER A 247 -8.69 1.85 -18.91
N GLU A 248 -9.48 2.00 -19.98
CA GLU A 248 -9.80 0.92 -20.93
C GLU A 248 -8.54 0.38 -21.61
N TYR A 249 -7.63 1.28 -21.97
CA TYR A 249 -6.35 0.89 -22.56
C TYR A 249 -5.48 0.12 -21.58
N LEU A 250 -5.33 0.60 -20.33
CA LEU A 250 -4.57 -0.09 -19.29
C LEU A 250 -5.17 -1.46 -18.95
N GLU A 251 -6.50 -1.58 -18.90
CA GLU A 251 -7.16 -2.89 -18.71
C GLU A 251 -6.86 -3.85 -19.86
N SER A 252 -6.91 -3.37 -21.11
CA SER A 252 -6.58 -4.19 -22.28
C SER A 252 -5.11 -4.60 -22.26
N LEU A 253 -4.20 -3.66 -22.01
CA LEU A 253 -2.77 -3.89 -21.96
C LEU A 253 -2.40 -4.91 -20.88
N THR A 254 -2.97 -4.76 -19.68
CA THR A 254 -2.70 -5.66 -18.56
C THR A 254 -3.21 -7.08 -18.81
N LYS A 255 -4.38 -7.24 -19.46
CA LYS A 255 -4.88 -8.54 -19.88
C LYS A 255 -3.95 -9.22 -20.88
N GLU A 256 -3.41 -8.45 -21.85
CA GLU A 256 -2.50 -8.96 -22.88
C GLU A 256 -1.20 -9.53 -22.29
N ILE A 257 -0.68 -8.93 -21.22
CA ILE A 257 0.58 -9.35 -20.59
C ILE A 257 0.41 -10.19 -19.32
N GLY A 258 -0.82 -10.51 -18.91
CA GLY A 258 -1.09 -11.25 -17.68
C GLY A 258 -0.87 -10.46 -16.38
N ALA A 259 -0.89 -9.12 -16.47
CA ALA A 259 -0.82 -8.21 -15.34
C ALA A 259 -2.22 -7.89 -14.77
N LYS A 260 -2.25 -7.09 -13.71
CA LYS A 260 -3.48 -6.56 -13.12
C LYS A 260 -3.51 -5.04 -13.24
N PHE A 261 -4.71 -4.50 -13.38
CA PHE A 261 -4.97 -3.07 -13.33
C PHE A 261 -5.87 -2.74 -12.16
N VAL A 262 -5.56 -1.64 -11.47
CA VAL A 262 -6.43 -1.02 -10.46
C VAL A 262 -6.42 0.49 -10.64
N LYS A 263 -7.56 1.14 -10.40
CA LYS A 263 -7.61 2.59 -10.29
C LYS A 263 -6.97 3.02 -8.98
N GLY A 264 -6.13 4.02 -9.03
CA GLY A 264 -5.46 4.61 -7.88
C GLY A 264 -6.35 5.57 -7.09
N ASP A 265 -7.62 5.23 -6.89
CA ASP A 265 -8.57 6.06 -6.15
C ASP A 265 -8.28 6.08 -4.64
N SER A 266 -7.66 5.02 -4.13
CA SER A 266 -7.25 4.91 -2.74
C SER A 266 -6.07 3.97 -2.55
N THR A 267 -5.22 4.29 -1.58
CA THR A 267 -4.10 3.43 -1.17
C THR A 267 -4.58 2.05 -0.71
N TYR A 268 -5.76 1.96 -0.10
CA TYR A 268 -6.35 0.68 0.32
C TYR A 268 -6.56 -0.27 -0.86
N THR A 269 -7.07 0.21 -1.99
CA THR A 269 -7.30 -0.60 -3.21
C THR A 269 -5.98 -1.15 -3.74
N VAL A 270 -4.94 -0.32 -3.78
CA VAL A 270 -3.60 -0.72 -4.22
C VAL A 270 -3.01 -1.77 -3.29
N LEU A 271 -3.03 -1.54 -1.98
CA LEU A 271 -2.52 -2.48 -0.98
C LEU A 271 -3.27 -3.84 -1.00
N LYS A 272 -4.58 -3.81 -1.27
CA LYS A 272 -5.37 -5.03 -1.44
C LYS A 272 -4.89 -5.83 -2.67
N ALA A 273 -4.68 -5.18 -3.80
CA ALA A 273 -4.18 -5.82 -5.00
C ALA A 273 -2.74 -6.36 -4.84
N MET A 274 -1.88 -5.62 -4.13
CA MET A 274 -0.52 -6.07 -3.80
C MET A 274 -0.48 -7.37 -2.99
N LYS A 275 -1.43 -7.58 -2.07
CA LYS A 275 -1.51 -8.82 -1.28
C LYS A 275 -1.79 -10.06 -2.13
N GLU A 276 -2.33 -9.90 -3.32
CA GLU A 276 -2.59 -10.99 -4.26
C GLU A 276 -1.35 -11.32 -5.13
N GLN A 277 -0.32 -10.49 -5.09
CA GLN A 277 0.93 -10.74 -5.82
C GLN A 277 1.74 -11.83 -5.12
N LYS A 278 2.51 -12.58 -5.90
CA LYS A 278 3.36 -13.65 -5.37
C LYS A 278 4.55 -13.09 -4.60
N PRO A 279 4.95 -13.73 -3.49
CA PRO A 279 6.18 -13.33 -2.80
C PRO A 279 7.40 -13.54 -3.71
N ALA A 280 8.39 -12.68 -3.57
CA ALA A 280 9.64 -12.77 -4.32
C ALA A 280 10.40 -14.05 -3.99
N ARG A 281 10.46 -14.40 -2.72
CA ARG A 281 11.02 -15.65 -2.22
C ARG A 281 10.40 -16.06 -0.89
N ARG A 282 10.60 -17.35 -0.53
CA ARG A 282 10.33 -17.86 0.81
C ARG A 282 11.67 -18.08 1.49
N ASP A 283 11.88 -17.40 2.58
CA ASP A 283 13.10 -17.51 3.38
C ASP A 283 12.78 -18.00 4.78
N ILE A 284 13.79 -18.54 5.47
CA ILE A 284 13.68 -18.93 6.86
C ILE A 284 14.18 -17.76 7.69
N ALA A 285 13.25 -16.99 8.26
CA ALA A 285 13.58 -15.89 9.15
C ALA A 285 13.42 -16.32 10.62
N PRO A 286 14.29 -15.87 11.53
CA PRO A 286 14.11 -16.10 12.95
C PRO A 286 12.90 -15.31 13.45
N LEU A 287 11.84 -16.03 13.87
CA LEU A 287 10.69 -15.41 14.54
C LEU A 287 11.05 -15.22 16.02
N PRO A 288 11.17 -13.97 16.52
CA PRO A 288 11.48 -13.73 17.92
C PRO A 288 10.29 -14.11 18.81
N LEU A 289 10.54 -14.84 19.88
CA LEU A 289 9.52 -15.30 20.84
C LEU A 289 9.46 -14.45 22.11
N ASP A 290 10.25 -13.39 22.19
CA ASP A 290 10.32 -12.47 23.33
C ASP A 290 8.96 -11.89 23.72
N TRP A 291 8.18 -11.42 22.74
CA TRP A 291 6.82 -10.89 22.96
C TRP A 291 5.86 -11.96 23.52
N LEU A 292 5.96 -13.22 23.08
CA LEU A 292 5.12 -14.32 23.55
C LEU A 292 5.47 -14.67 24.99
N LEU A 293 6.76 -14.72 25.32
CA LEU A 293 7.21 -14.95 26.69
C LEU A 293 6.83 -13.79 27.61
N ALA A 294 6.95 -12.55 27.15
CA ALA A 294 6.50 -11.37 27.90
C ALA A 294 4.98 -11.38 28.16
N THR A 295 4.19 -11.77 27.17
CA THR A 295 2.72 -11.86 27.36
C THR A 295 2.35 -13.01 28.33
N LEU A 296 3.02 -14.15 28.26
CA LEU A 296 2.82 -15.23 29.23
C LEU A 296 3.20 -14.81 30.64
N ALA A 297 4.30 -14.09 30.83
CA ALA A 297 4.68 -13.52 32.12
C ALA A 297 3.60 -12.58 32.66
N GLY A 298 3.08 -11.67 31.82
CA GLY A 298 1.98 -10.77 32.16
C GLY A 298 0.71 -11.52 32.58
N LEU A 299 0.35 -12.59 31.87
CA LEU A 299 -0.78 -13.45 32.22
C LEU A 299 -0.58 -14.15 33.58
N CYS A 300 0.64 -14.64 33.86
CA CYS A 300 0.96 -15.21 35.17
C CYS A 300 0.81 -14.20 36.30
N ILE A 301 1.26 -12.94 36.11
CA ILE A 301 1.10 -11.85 37.08
C ILE A 301 -0.38 -11.52 37.27
N LEU A 302 -1.14 -11.37 36.20
CA LEU A 302 -2.59 -11.11 36.26
C LEU A 302 -3.34 -12.24 36.98
N ALA A 303 -2.93 -13.50 36.82
CA ALA A 303 -3.52 -14.65 37.49
C ALA A 303 -3.31 -14.61 39.01
N THR A 304 -2.21 -14.03 39.51
CA THR A 304 -2.04 -13.81 40.96
C THR A 304 -3.02 -12.78 41.49
N TYR A 305 -3.23 -11.67 40.75
CA TYR A 305 -4.22 -10.65 41.15
C TYR A 305 -5.68 -11.15 41.06
N ALA A 306 -6.02 -11.93 40.04
CA ALA A 306 -7.36 -12.51 39.89
C ALA A 306 -7.76 -13.44 41.04
N SER A 307 -6.79 -14.03 41.74
CA SER A 307 -7.04 -14.88 42.90
C SER A 307 -7.36 -14.10 44.20
N HIS A 308 -6.85 -12.90 44.33
CA HIS A 308 -7.09 -12.03 45.45
C HIS A 308 -8.35 -11.17 45.26
N HIS A 309 -8.86 -11.04 44.07
CA HIS A 309 -10.13 -10.34 43.85
C HIS A 309 -11.30 -11.24 44.24
N PRO A 310 -12.22 -10.78 45.12
CA PRO A 310 -13.25 -11.61 45.70
C PRO A 310 -14.38 -11.95 44.72
N TRP A 311 -14.08 -12.75 43.69
CA TRP A 311 -15.13 -13.35 42.85
C TRP A 311 -16.19 -14.08 43.69
N ARG A 312 -15.81 -14.57 44.90
CA ARG A 312 -16.74 -15.11 45.88
C ARG A 312 -17.63 -14.02 46.47
N GLN A 313 -17.11 -12.83 46.77
CA GLN A 313 -17.91 -11.71 47.24
C GLN A 313 -18.86 -11.16 46.19
N ILE A 314 -18.39 -11.07 44.92
CA ILE A 314 -19.25 -10.67 43.80
C ILE A 314 -20.40 -11.67 43.60
N LYS A 315 -20.11 -12.99 43.61
CA LYS A 315 -21.19 -14.02 43.58
C LYS A 315 -22.12 -13.95 44.76
N GLN A 316 -21.63 -13.71 45.98
CA GLN A 316 -22.46 -13.55 47.17
C GLN A 316 -23.29 -12.28 47.09
N ASN A 317 -22.74 -11.17 46.67
CA ASN A 317 -23.47 -9.92 46.49
C ASN A 317 -24.52 -10.01 45.37
N LEU A 318 -24.23 -10.69 44.26
CA LEU A 318 -25.21 -10.97 43.21
C LEU A 318 -26.36 -11.89 43.70
N HIS A 319 -26.05 -12.87 44.57
CA HIS A 319 -27.04 -13.74 45.18
C HIS A 319 -27.93 -13.00 46.19
N LEU A 320 -27.35 -12.08 46.96
CA LEU A 320 -28.07 -11.21 47.88
C LEU A 320 -28.96 -10.21 47.11
N TYR A 321 -28.44 -9.60 46.06
CA TYR A 321 -29.23 -8.70 45.22
C TYR A 321 -30.39 -9.40 44.50
N ARG A 322 -30.19 -10.65 44.06
CA ARG A 322 -31.27 -11.49 43.49
C ARG A 322 -32.34 -11.83 44.52
N ARG A 323 -31.95 -12.12 45.76
CA ARG A 323 -32.90 -12.38 46.86
C ARG A 323 -33.70 -11.12 47.24
N GLU A 324 -33.05 -9.97 47.26
CA GLU A 324 -33.71 -8.70 47.58
C GLU A 324 -34.70 -8.26 46.48
N ILE A 325 -34.39 -8.51 45.22
CA ILE A 325 -35.32 -8.30 44.11
C ILE A 325 -36.53 -9.26 44.22
N GLN A 326 -36.28 -10.53 44.49
CA GLN A 326 -37.37 -11.51 44.65
C GLN A 326 -38.27 -11.18 45.86
N SER A 327 -37.72 -10.75 47.01
CA SER A 327 -38.53 -10.34 48.16
C SER A 327 -39.36 -9.09 47.87
N ARG A 328 -38.85 -8.12 47.13
CA ARG A 328 -39.62 -6.93 46.71
C ARG A 328 -40.76 -7.25 45.74
N PHE A 329 -40.58 -8.25 44.90
CA PHE A 329 -41.65 -8.72 44.00
C PHE A 329 -42.73 -9.51 44.76
N PHE A 330 -42.37 -10.31 45.80
CA PHE A 330 -43.34 -11.05 46.61
C PHE A 330 -44.19 -10.13 47.50
N VAL A 331 -43.57 -9.12 48.13
CA VAL A 331 -44.29 -8.12 48.93
C VAL A 331 -45.29 -7.28 48.11
N LYS A 332 -44.95 -7.05 46.84
CA LYS A 332 -45.84 -6.30 45.93
C LYS A 332 -47.03 -7.14 45.43
N SER A 333 -46.91 -8.47 45.39
CA SER A 333 -48.03 -9.37 45.03
C SER A 333 -49.03 -9.59 46.17
N GLU A 334 -48.56 -9.54 47.41
CA GLU A 334 -49.50 -9.62 48.58
C GLU A 334 -50.29 -8.31 48.81
N ALA A 335 -49.67 -7.15 48.53
CA ALA A 335 -50.34 -5.86 48.61
C ALA A 335 -51.47 -5.69 47.57
N VAL A 336 -51.34 -6.32 46.41
CA VAL A 336 -52.38 -6.29 45.35
C VAL A 336 -53.49 -7.30 45.58
N ALA A 337 -53.24 -8.37 46.38
CA ALA A 337 -54.28 -9.37 46.74
C ALA A 337 -55.22 -8.92 47.89
N HIS A 338 -54.84 -7.91 48.69
CA HIS A 338 -55.65 -7.41 49.78
C HIS A 338 -56.65 -6.28 49.42
N ASP A 339 -56.46 -5.68 48.17
CA ASP A 339 -57.35 -4.56 47.75
C ASP A 339 -58.56 -5.01 46.90
N ASN A 340 -58.72 -6.33 46.65
CA ASN A 340 -59.86 -6.86 45.86
C ASN A 340 -60.96 -7.52 46.68
N HIS A 341 -61.08 -7.18 47.97
CA HIS A 341 -62.21 -7.71 48.86
C HIS A 341 -63.07 -6.61 49.50
N PHE A 342 -63.36 -5.54 48.73
CA PHE A 342 -64.48 -4.64 49.06
C PHE A 342 -64.94 -3.97 47.71
N GLN A 343 -65.88 -4.61 47.07
CA GLN A 343 -67.11 -4.13 46.47
C GLN A 343 -67.90 -5.29 45.88
#